data_79c7639fb6208e1b9c132a534ae12673
#
_entry.id   79c7639fb6208e1b9c132a534ae12673
#
_cell.length_a   1.000
_cell.length_b   1.000
_cell.length_c   1.000
_cell.angle_alpha   90.00
_cell.angle_beta   90.00
_cell.angle_gamma   90.00
#
_symmetry.space_group_name_H-M   'P 1'
#
loop_
_entity.id
_entity.type
_entity.pdbx_description
1 polymer ?
#
loop_
_entity_poly.entity_id
_entity_poly.type
_entity_poly.pdbx_seq_one_letter_code
_entity_poly.pdbx_strand_id
1 'polypeptide(L)'
;MPVVAIVGYTNAGKSTLLNQLTGAGIPANNRLFDTLDTTSRLLKVSDNLDVILSDTVGFIAKLPHHLVDAFRATLEELEYADLLLHVIDSADPNRQEHIAVVDKLITTLAKPGTPVLYCYNKADLVSREDIPLGENTVAVSAAKGVGMEALLQRIEEMLGHARHHVVLCLPYSMGGQVDALHSGAKVNSVDYTPGGIEIDAVLDDILYGRLREYVTKEI
;
A
#
# COMPACT_ATOMS: atom_id res chain seq x y z
N MET A 1 8.25 -10.00 -4.38
CA MET A 1 6.95 -9.74 -3.72
C MET A 1 7.16 -8.55 -2.82
N PRO A 2 6.43 -7.45 -3.01
CA PRO A 2 6.61 -6.23 -2.21
C PRO A 2 6.24 -6.45 -0.74
N VAL A 3 6.90 -5.71 0.15
CA VAL A 3 6.66 -5.73 1.60
C VAL A 3 5.97 -4.44 2.01
N VAL A 4 4.79 -4.55 2.62
CA VAL A 4 4.05 -3.43 3.22
C VAL A 4 4.15 -3.55 4.74
N ALA A 5 4.86 -2.63 5.39
CA ALA A 5 4.97 -2.63 6.83
C ALA A 5 3.92 -1.70 7.46
N ILE A 6 3.15 -2.26 8.40
CA ILE A 6 2.14 -1.49 9.14
C ILE A 6 2.81 -0.83 10.33
N VAL A 7 2.74 0.49 10.39
CA VAL A 7 3.24 1.30 11.50
C VAL A 7 2.12 2.13 12.10
N GLY A 8 2.29 2.59 13.32
CA GLY A 8 1.32 3.48 13.93
C GLY A 8 1.40 3.46 15.45
N TYR A 9 0.83 4.49 16.05
CA TYR A 9 0.79 4.61 17.50
C TYR A 9 0.00 3.46 18.14
N THR A 10 0.22 3.21 19.43
CA THR A 10 -0.54 2.17 20.15
C THR A 10 -2.04 2.48 20.08
N ASN A 11 -2.88 1.45 19.99
CA ASN A 11 -4.34 1.54 19.85
C ASN A 11 -4.87 2.26 18.58
N ALA A 12 -4.04 2.54 17.59
CA ALA A 12 -4.49 3.07 16.29
C ALA A 12 -5.36 2.06 15.50
N GLY A 13 -5.38 0.80 15.92
CA GLY A 13 -6.21 -0.26 15.30
C GLY A 13 -5.47 -1.09 14.26
N LYS A 14 -4.12 -1.19 14.33
CA LYS A 14 -3.28 -1.97 13.41
C LYS A 14 -3.70 -3.44 13.34
N SER A 15 -3.83 -4.12 14.47
CA SER A 15 -4.22 -5.55 14.51
C SER A 15 -5.65 -5.77 14.00
N THR A 16 -6.56 -4.82 14.23
CA THR A 16 -7.92 -4.87 13.67
C THR A 16 -7.88 -4.72 12.15
N LEU A 17 -7.07 -3.79 11.65
CA LEU A 17 -6.87 -3.58 10.20
C LEU A 17 -6.24 -4.82 9.54
N LEU A 18 -5.19 -5.38 10.15
CA LEU A 18 -4.54 -6.59 9.68
C LEU A 18 -5.54 -7.77 9.57
N ASN A 19 -6.36 -7.98 10.60
CA ASN A 19 -7.39 -9.01 10.60
C ASN A 19 -8.43 -8.79 9.51
N GLN A 20 -8.86 -7.55 9.32
CA GLN A 20 -9.85 -7.20 8.29
C GLN A 20 -9.31 -7.46 6.89
N LEU A 21 -8.05 -7.11 6.62
CA LEU A 21 -7.41 -7.29 5.32
C LEU A 21 -7.10 -8.76 5.01
N THR A 22 -6.70 -9.54 6.03
CA THR A 22 -6.25 -10.93 5.80
C THR A 22 -7.31 -11.99 6.09
N GLY A 23 -8.49 -11.59 6.59
CA GLY A 23 -9.56 -12.53 6.99
C GLY A 23 -9.19 -13.41 8.19
N ALA A 24 -8.09 -13.10 8.89
CA ALA A 24 -7.62 -13.89 10.02
C ALA A 24 -8.28 -13.39 11.32
N GLY A 25 -8.99 -14.29 12.00
CA GLY A 25 -9.66 -14.00 13.29
C GLY A 25 -8.71 -13.97 14.49
N ILE A 26 -7.66 -13.14 14.48
CA ILE A 26 -6.79 -12.96 15.64
C ILE A 26 -7.46 -12.04 16.65
N PRO A 27 -7.43 -12.37 17.96
CA PRO A 27 -7.94 -11.48 18.99
C PRO A 27 -7.21 -10.12 18.95
N ALA A 28 -7.91 -9.07 18.56
CA ALA A 28 -7.41 -7.71 18.69
C ALA A 28 -7.71 -7.24 20.12
N ASN A 29 -6.73 -7.33 21.01
CA ASN A 29 -6.87 -6.87 22.38
C ASN A 29 -6.37 -5.44 22.49
N ASN A 30 -7.08 -4.60 23.28
CA ASN A 30 -6.65 -3.23 23.60
C ASN A 30 -5.52 -3.20 24.66
N ARG A 31 -4.54 -4.09 24.55
CA ARG A 31 -3.40 -4.13 25.47
C ARG A 31 -2.20 -3.42 24.87
N LEU A 32 -1.45 -2.73 25.72
CA LEU A 32 -0.13 -2.20 25.38
C LEU A 32 0.79 -3.38 25.05
N PHE A 33 1.47 -3.35 23.89
CA PHE A 33 2.39 -4.40 23.42
C PHE A 33 1.71 -5.75 23.05
N ASP A 34 0.57 -5.73 22.39
CA ASP A 34 -0.13 -6.97 22.02
C ASP A 34 0.61 -7.80 20.95
N THR A 35 1.52 -7.21 20.20
CA THR A 35 2.40 -7.85 19.22
C THR A 35 3.85 -7.72 19.67
N LEU A 36 4.41 -8.77 20.28
CA LEU A 36 5.85 -8.86 20.61
C LEU A 36 6.64 -9.52 19.48
N ASP A 37 5.99 -10.34 18.65
CA ASP A 37 6.59 -10.98 17.49
C ASP A 37 5.98 -10.39 16.21
N THR A 38 6.83 -10.05 15.25
CA THR A 38 6.40 -9.63 13.91
C THR A 38 5.65 -10.76 13.22
N THR A 39 4.42 -10.50 12.82
CA THR A 39 3.62 -11.43 12.04
C THR A 39 3.53 -10.95 10.60
N SER A 40 4.26 -11.64 9.72
CA SER A 40 4.16 -11.40 8.28
C SER A 40 3.04 -12.26 7.68
N ARG A 41 2.21 -11.67 6.83
CA ARG A 41 1.08 -12.33 6.18
C ARG A 41 1.01 -11.99 4.72
N LEU A 42 0.59 -12.98 3.92
CA LEU A 42 0.26 -12.75 2.53
C LEU A 42 -1.06 -11.99 2.44
N LEU A 43 -1.07 -10.90 1.70
CA LEU A 43 -2.26 -10.13 1.36
C LEU A 43 -2.39 -10.06 -0.16
N LYS A 44 -3.54 -10.51 -0.68
CA LYS A 44 -3.91 -10.28 -2.08
C LYS A 44 -4.45 -8.86 -2.20
N VAL A 45 -3.71 -7.97 -2.84
CA VAL A 45 -4.10 -6.58 -3.07
C VAL A 45 -5.01 -6.48 -4.28
N SER A 46 -4.64 -7.17 -5.38
CA SER A 46 -5.44 -7.28 -6.59
C SER A 46 -5.24 -8.66 -7.24
N ASP A 47 -5.86 -8.93 -8.39
CA ASP A 47 -5.67 -10.20 -9.10
C ASP A 47 -4.23 -10.45 -9.54
N ASN A 48 -3.41 -9.40 -9.56
CA ASN A 48 -2.04 -9.45 -10.08
C ASN A 48 -0.99 -8.97 -9.08
N LEU A 49 -1.40 -8.61 -7.87
CA LEU A 49 -0.50 -8.11 -6.85
C LEU A 49 -0.78 -8.76 -5.51
N ASP A 50 0.15 -9.62 -5.10
CA ASP A 50 0.26 -10.11 -3.73
C ASP A 50 1.39 -9.38 -3.03
N VAL A 51 1.18 -9.01 -1.77
CA VAL A 51 2.18 -8.36 -0.92
C VAL A 51 2.35 -9.14 0.38
N ILE A 52 3.52 -8.99 0.99
CA ILE A 52 3.75 -9.40 2.38
C ILE A 52 3.36 -8.22 3.26
N LEU A 53 2.32 -8.41 4.07
CA LEU A 53 1.89 -7.45 5.08
C LEU A 53 2.56 -7.80 6.40
N SER A 54 3.44 -6.92 6.89
CA SER A 54 4.16 -7.11 8.16
C SER A 54 3.56 -6.20 9.23
N ASP A 55 3.11 -6.79 10.36
CA ASP A 55 2.62 -6.03 11.52
C ASP A 55 3.80 -5.70 12.42
N THR A 56 4.01 -4.41 12.66
CA THR A 56 5.04 -3.95 13.58
C THR A 56 4.45 -3.64 14.96
N VAL A 57 5.30 -3.59 15.96
CA VAL A 57 4.90 -3.23 17.33
C VAL A 57 4.33 -1.81 17.37
N GLY A 58 3.23 -1.62 18.13
CA GLY A 58 2.65 -0.29 18.33
C GLY A 58 3.61 0.68 19.02
N PHE A 59 3.89 1.81 18.39
CA PHE A 59 4.77 2.84 18.95
C PHE A 59 4.09 3.58 20.10
N ILE A 60 4.89 3.89 21.14
CA ILE A 60 4.49 4.69 22.31
C ILE A 60 5.42 5.90 22.42
N ALA A 61 4.88 7.05 22.83
CA ALA A 61 5.58 8.33 22.93
C ALA A 61 6.85 8.34 23.79
N LYS A 62 7.05 7.34 24.63
CA LYS A 62 8.22 7.21 25.52
C LYS A 62 8.68 5.75 25.54
N LEU A 63 9.28 5.29 24.44
CA LEU A 63 10.03 4.03 24.48
C LEU A 63 11.23 4.24 25.42
N PRO A 64 11.32 3.53 26.54
CA PRO A 64 12.50 3.56 27.38
C PRO A 64 13.72 3.09 26.60
N HIS A 65 14.87 3.74 26.76
CA HIS A 65 16.09 3.47 25.99
C HIS A 65 16.51 1.98 26.00
N HIS A 66 16.22 1.26 27.09
CA HIS A 66 16.53 -0.18 27.21
C HIS A 66 15.61 -1.08 26.37
N LEU A 67 14.46 -0.59 25.90
CA LEU A 67 13.57 -1.32 24.98
C LEU A 67 13.91 -1.09 23.52
N VAL A 68 14.67 -0.04 23.18
CA VAL A 68 15.08 0.24 21.80
C VAL A 68 15.86 -0.93 21.20
N ASP A 69 16.76 -1.54 21.98
CA ASP A 69 17.54 -2.71 21.52
C ASP A 69 16.67 -3.98 21.38
N ALA A 70 15.67 -4.16 22.23
CA ALA A 70 14.70 -5.27 22.11
C ALA A 70 13.77 -5.13 20.89
N PHE A 71 13.48 -3.87 20.49
CA PHE A 71 12.67 -3.56 19.32
C PHE A 71 13.48 -3.48 18.04
N ARG A 72 14.82 -3.54 18.11
CA ARG A 72 15.68 -3.37 16.92
C ARG A 72 15.33 -4.39 15.82
N ALA A 73 15.11 -5.66 16.15
CA ALA A 73 14.75 -6.70 15.19
C ALA A 73 13.40 -6.42 14.49
N THR A 74 12.43 -5.86 15.22
CA THR A 74 11.12 -5.45 14.67
C THR A 74 11.21 -4.17 13.85
N LEU A 75 12.18 -3.31 14.19
CA LEU A 75 12.42 -2.05 13.48
C LEU A 75 13.24 -2.26 12.21
N GLU A 76 14.07 -3.33 12.13
CA GLU A 76 14.78 -3.71 10.92
C GLU A 76 13.84 -4.03 9.76
N GLU A 77 12.61 -4.48 10.02
CA GLU A 77 11.60 -4.70 8.97
C GLU A 77 11.19 -3.42 8.23
N LEU A 78 11.29 -2.25 8.88
CA LEU A 78 10.99 -0.97 8.23
C LEU A 78 12.03 -0.61 7.17
N GLU A 79 13.29 -1.07 7.33
CA GLU A 79 14.36 -0.85 6.38
C GLU A 79 14.11 -1.60 5.05
N TYR A 80 13.43 -2.74 5.13
CA TYR A 80 13.16 -3.58 3.95
C TYR A 80 11.77 -3.37 3.35
N ALA A 81 10.96 -2.48 3.93
CA ALA A 81 9.63 -2.21 3.41
C ALA A 81 9.66 -1.41 2.10
N ASP A 82 8.83 -1.84 1.14
CA ASP A 82 8.60 -1.14 -0.11
C ASP A 82 7.54 -0.04 0.03
N LEU A 83 6.66 -0.17 1.05
CA LEU A 83 5.63 0.80 1.41
C LEU A 83 5.40 0.75 2.92
N LEU A 84 5.25 1.91 3.55
CA LEU A 84 4.86 2.04 4.94
C LEU A 84 3.38 2.44 5.03
N LEU A 85 2.58 1.62 5.73
CA LEU A 85 1.19 1.90 6.03
C LEU A 85 1.07 2.49 7.44
N HIS A 86 1.04 3.83 7.53
CA HIS A 86 0.93 4.53 8.80
C HIS A 86 -0.53 4.61 9.25
N VAL A 87 -0.92 3.75 10.20
CA VAL A 87 -2.29 3.69 10.74
C VAL A 87 -2.45 4.73 11.86
N ILE A 88 -3.47 5.58 11.70
CA ILE A 88 -3.76 6.73 12.57
C ILE A 88 -5.16 6.56 13.16
N ASP A 89 -5.30 6.78 14.45
CA ASP A 89 -6.62 6.89 15.08
C ASP A 89 -7.23 8.26 14.78
N SER A 90 -8.25 8.31 13.93
CA SER A 90 -8.89 9.57 13.54
C SER A 90 -9.61 10.26 14.70
N ALA A 91 -10.07 9.48 15.68
CA ALA A 91 -10.83 9.98 16.83
C ALA A 91 -9.92 10.43 18.00
N ASP A 92 -8.62 10.21 17.93
CA ASP A 92 -7.70 10.61 18.97
C ASP A 92 -7.47 12.13 18.95
N PRO A 93 -7.76 12.85 20.07
CA PRO A 93 -7.52 14.28 20.15
C PRO A 93 -6.03 14.67 20.02
N ASN A 94 -5.11 13.75 20.34
CA ASN A 94 -3.66 13.94 20.26
C ASN A 94 -3.07 13.38 18.95
N ARG A 95 -3.90 13.07 17.95
CA ARG A 95 -3.46 12.39 16.71
C ARG A 95 -2.29 13.09 16.03
N GLN A 96 -2.22 14.41 16.04
CA GLN A 96 -1.13 15.16 15.40
C GLN A 96 0.22 14.92 16.08
N GLU A 97 0.23 14.85 17.41
CA GLU A 97 1.43 14.51 18.18
C GLU A 97 1.86 13.07 17.91
N HIS A 98 0.90 12.14 17.85
CA HIS A 98 1.16 10.74 17.56
C HIS A 98 1.69 10.53 16.14
N ILE A 99 1.16 11.25 15.15
CA ILE A 99 1.68 11.26 13.78
C ILE A 99 3.14 11.72 13.78
N ALA A 100 3.44 12.86 14.41
CA ALA A 100 4.80 13.41 14.44
C ALA A 100 5.81 12.46 15.11
N VAL A 101 5.41 11.74 16.16
CA VAL A 101 6.24 10.71 16.80
C VAL A 101 6.58 9.58 15.85
N VAL A 102 5.57 9.04 15.16
CA VAL A 102 5.74 7.92 14.22
C VAL A 102 6.53 8.35 12.99
N ASP A 103 6.27 9.54 12.42
CA ASP A 103 7.00 10.08 11.28
C ASP A 103 8.48 10.27 11.57
N LYS A 104 8.82 10.72 12.78
CA LYS A 104 10.22 10.82 13.22
C LYS A 104 10.90 9.45 13.25
N LEU A 105 10.21 8.42 13.70
CA LEU A 105 10.73 7.06 13.72
C LEU A 105 10.89 6.50 12.30
N ILE A 106 9.89 6.70 11.44
CA ILE A 106 9.97 6.35 10.02
C ILE A 106 11.20 6.98 9.38
N THR A 107 11.39 8.28 9.55
CA THR A 107 12.55 9.01 8.99
C THR A 107 13.89 8.46 9.47
N THR A 108 13.94 7.90 10.68
CA THR A 108 15.17 7.37 11.28
C THR A 108 15.46 5.94 10.85
N LEU A 109 14.42 5.12 10.62
CA LEU A 109 14.54 3.67 10.51
C LEU A 109 14.24 3.13 9.11
N ALA A 110 13.38 3.81 8.35
CA ALA A 110 13.05 3.38 7.00
C ALA A 110 14.13 3.80 6.01
N LYS A 111 14.21 3.07 4.90
CA LYS A 111 15.08 3.44 3.78
C LYS A 111 14.66 4.81 3.23
N PRO A 112 15.60 5.72 2.96
CA PRO A 112 15.27 7.01 2.36
C PRO A 112 14.49 6.85 1.04
N GLY A 113 13.35 7.54 0.93
CA GLY A 113 12.49 7.48 -0.24
C GLY A 113 11.41 6.39 -0.19
N THR A 114 11.34 5.56 0.85
CA THR A 114 10.21 4.64 1.03
C THR A 114 8.91 5.41 1.15
N PRO A 115 7.90 5.15 0.28
CA PRO A 115 6.63 5.84 0.32
C PRO A 115 5.85 5.53 1.60
N VAL A 116 5.10 6.51 2.10
CA VAL A 116 4.24 6.39 3.29
C VAL A 116 2.79 6.67 2.91
N LEU A 117 1.91 5.71 3.18
CA LEU A 117 0.46 5.85 3.07
C LEU A 117 -0.15 6.10 4.45
N TYR A 118 -0.75 7.25 4.65
CA TYR A 118 -1.43 7.62 5.89
C TYR A 118 -2.85 7.08 5.90
N CYS A 119 -3.08 6.05 6.71
CA CYS A 119 -4.36 5.37 6.85
C CYS A 119 -5.11 5.88 8.08
N TYR A 120 -6.05 6.79 7.87
CA TYR A 120 -6.91 7.35 8.92
C TYR A 120 -7.99 6.34 9.28
N ASN A 121 -7.70 5.51 10.28
CA ASN A 121 -8.61 4.49 10.81
C ASN A 121 -9.63 5.09 11.79
N LYS A 122 -10.68 4.33 12.09
CA LYS A 122 -11.81 4.75 12.92
C LYS A 122 -12.54 5.97 12.33
N ALA A 123 -12.56 6.08 11.01
CA ALA A 123 -13.21 7.18 10.29
C ALA A 123 -14.72 7.27 10.54
N ASP A 124 -15.33 6.19 11.04
CA ASP A 124 -16.73 6.15 11.45
C ASP A 124 -17.03 6.92 12.75
N LEU A 125 -16.00 7.34 13.49
CA LEU A 125 -16.14 8.08 14.77
C LEU A 125 -15.93 9.60 14.62
N VAL A 126 -15.60 10.07 13.41
CA VAL A 126 -15.31 11.49 13.14
C VAL A 126 -16.03 11.97 11.88
N SER A 127 -16.15 13.30 11.72
CA SER A 127 -16.68 13.87 10.47
C SER A 127 -15.68 13.72 9.33
N ARG A 128 -16.18 13.58 8.10
CA ARG A 128 -15.32 13.47 6.90
C ARG A 128 -14.37 14.64 6.75
N GLU A 129 -14.79 15.83 7.15
CA GLU A 129 -14.02 17.08 7.07
C GLU A 129 -12.81 17.08 8.01
N ASP A 130 -12.83 16.26 9.07
CA ASP A 130 -11.72 16.14 10.03
C ASP A 130 -10.57 15.27 9.52
N ILE A 131 -10.77 14.56 8.41
CA ILE A 131 -9.76 13.68 7.80
C ILE A 131 -9.10 14.41 6.64
N PRO A 132 -7.76 14.58 6.65
CA PRO A 132 -7.05 15.20 5.55
C PRO A 132 -7.28 14.49 4.22
N LEU A 133 -7.39 15.27 3.14
CA LEU A 133 -7.43 14.77 1.78
C LEU A 133 -6.04 14.90 1.15
N GLY A 134 -5.59 13.87 0.45
CA GLY A 134 -4.30 13.90 -0.23
C GLY A 134 -4.04 12.60 -0.98
N GLU A 135 -3.06 12.65 -1.88
CA GLU A 135 -2.67 11.49 -2.68
C GLU A 135 -2.14 10.33 -1.82
N ASN A 136 -1.53 10.65 -0.68
CA ASN A 136 -0.97 9.67 0.26
C ASN A 136 -1.87 9.43 1.46
N THR A 137 -3.19 9.68 1.35
CA THR A 137 -4.12 9.52 2.47
C THR A 137 -5.30 8.64 2.09
N VAL A 138 -5.75 7.83 3.03
CA VAL A 138 -6.97 7.03 2.90
C VAL A 138 -7.72 6.99 4.23
N ALA A 139 -9.04 7.06 4.18
CA ALA A 139 -9.91 6.96 5.35
C ALA A 139 -10.57 5.59 5.41
N VAL A 140 -10.47 4.91 6.55
CA VAL A 140 -11.02 3.57 6.75
C VAL A 140 -11.71 3.42 8.10
N SER A 141 -12.60 2.45 8.20
CA SER A 141 -13.04 1.89 9.48
C SER A 141 -12.77 0.39 9.46
N ALA A 142 -11.65 -0.02 10.03
CA ALA A 142 -11.26 -1.42 10.08
C ALA A 142 -12.30 -2.27 10.85
N ALA A 143 -12.90 -1.71 11.90
CA ALA A 143 -13.94 -2.40 12.67
C ALA A 143 -15.22 -2.65 11.87
N LYS A 144 -15.54 -1.80 10.91
CA LYS A 144 -16.74 -1.90 10.06
C LYS A 144 -16.45 -2.43 8.65
N GLY A 145 -15.19 -2.67 8.31
CA GLY A 145 -14.76 -3.09 6.97
C GLY A 145 -14.97 -2.01 5.88
N VAL A 146 -15.14 -0.74 6.28
CA VAL A 146 -15.37 0.36 5.34
C VAL A 146 -14.05 0.92 4.85
N GLY A 147 -13.96 1.21 3.54
CA GLY A 147 -12.78 1.82 2.92
C GLY A 147 -11.66 0.82 2.59
N MET A 148 -11.87 -0.48 2.77
CA MET A 148 -10.84 -1.50 2.51
C MET A 148 -10.45 -1.55 1.02
N GLU A 149 -11.42 -1.47 0.12
CA GLU A 149 -11.17 -1.47 -1.33
C GLU A 149 -10.33 -0.25 -1.75
N ALA A 150 -10.69 0.94 -1.26
CA ALA A 150 -9.91 2.17 -1.52
C ALA A 150 -8.48 2.08 -0.94
N LEU A 151 -8.31 1.43 0.21
CA LEU A 151 -6.99 1.18 0.79
C LEU A 151 -6.16 0.26 -0.09
N LEU A 152 -6.72 -0.86 -0.56
CA LEU A 152 -6.03 -1.80 -1.43
C LEU A 152 -5.63 -1.15 -2.76
N GLN A 153 -6.55 -0.38 -3.37
CA GLN A 153 -6.26 0.38 -4.59
C GLN A 153 -5.10 1.36 -4.36
N ARG A 154 -5.09 2.10 -3.25
CA ARG A 154 -4.02 3.05 -2.96
C ARG A 154 -2.66 2.37 -2.71
N ILE A 155 -2.66 1.18 -2.08
CA ILE A 155 -1.46 0.36 -1.92
C ILE A 155 -0.91 -0.05 -3.30
N GLU A 156 -1.77 -0.50 -4.21
CA GLU A 156 -1.39 -0.89 -5.57
C GLU A 156 -0.77 0.29 -6.34
N GLU A 157 -1.42 1.46 -6.32
CA GLU A 157 -0.93 2.68 -6.96
C GLU A 157 0.45 3.10 -6.42
N MET A 158 0.62 3.12 -5.09
CA MET A 158 1.87 3.58 -4.46
C MET A 158 3.04 2.61 -4.62
N LEU A 159 2.76 1.33 -4.82
CA LEU A 159 3.80 0.34 -5.14
C LEU A 159 4.23 0.38 -6.62
N GLY A 160 3.68 1.31 -7.42
CA GLY A 160 3.98 1.41 -8.83
C GLY A 160 3.42 0.25 -9.66
N HIS A 161 2.36 -0.37 -9.17
CA HIS A 161 1.63 -1.43 -9.85
C HIS A 161 0.28 -0.94 -10.41
N ALA A 162 0.10 0.40 -10.49
CA ALA A 162 -1.06 0.99 -11.14
C ALA A 162 -1.21 0.41 -12.55
N ARG A 163 -2.45 0.16 -12.93
CA ARG A 163 -2.74 -0.48 -14.19
C ARG A 163 -3.38 0.53 -15.13
N HIS A 164 -2.80 0.62 -16.32
CA HIS A 164 -3.23 1.51 -17.36
C HIS A 164 -3.95 0.70 -18.43
N HIS A 165 -5.28 0.86 -18.53
CA HIS A 165 -6.05 0.28 -19.63
C HIS A 165 -5.94 1.22 -20.84
N VAL A 166 -5.24 0.77 -21.85
CA VAL A 166 -4.88 1.57 -23.01
C VAL A 166 -5.08 0.83 -24.33
N VAL A 167 -5.30 1.60 -25.38
CA VAL A 167 -5.15 1.12 -26.76
C VAL A 167 -3.80 1.65 -27.29
N LEU A 168 -2.94 0.73 -27.70
CA LEU A 168 -1.65 1.01 -28.33
C LEU A 168 -1.77 0.86 -29.85
N CYS A 169 -1.01 1.65 -30.61
CA CYS A 169 -0.79 1.40 -32.03
C CYS A 169 0.72 1.26 -32.28
N LEU A 170 1.19 0.00 -32.36
CA LEU A 170 2.60 -0.29 -32.59
C LEU A 170 2.89 -0.35 -34.08
N PRO A 171 4.02 0.21 -34.57
CA PRO A 171 4.46 -0.01 -35.94
C PRO A 171 4.79 -1.49 -36.17
N TYR A 172 4.60 -2.01 -37.37
CA TYR A 172 4.86 -3.40 -37.73
C TYR A 172 6.29 -3.87 -37.45
N SER A 173 7.26 -2.94 -37.46
CA SER A 173 8.65 -3.20 -37.09
C SER A 173 8.82 -3.64 -35.63
N MET A 174 7.83 -3.36 -34.78
CA MET A 174 7.80 -3.72 -33.36
C MET A 174 6.95 -4.97 -33.08
N GLY A 175 6.63 -5.79 -34.06
CA GLY A 175 5.81 -7.00 -33.90
C GLY A 175 6.30 -7.94 -32.79
N GLY A 176 7.59 -8.01 -32.52
CA GLY A 176 8.16 -8.79 -31.40
C GLY A 176 7.74 -8.29 -30.01
N GLN A 177 7.26 -7.05 -29.87
CA GLN A 177 6.74 -6.52 -28.59
C GLN A 177 5.38 -7.10 -28.25
N VAL A 178 4.61 -7.61 -29.23
CA VAL A 178 3.32 -8.25 -28.99
C VAL A 178 3.46 -9.49 -28.11
N ASP A 179 4.50 -10.31 -28.34
CA ASP A 179 4.78 -11.50 -27.52
C ASP A 179 5.21 -11.10 -26.10
N ALA A 180 5.98 -10.01 -25.98
CA ALA A 180 6.37 -9.46 -24.68
C ALA A 180 5.16 -8.91 -23.91
N LEU A 181 4.20 -8.27 -24.60
CA LEU A 181 2.95 -7.81 -24.00
C LEU A 181 2.09 -8.98 -23.51
N HIS A 182 1.98 -10.07 -24.29
CA HIS A 182 1.25 -11.26 -23.83
C HIS A 182 1.87 -11.92 -22.60
N SER A 183 3.18 -11.73 -22.38
CA SER A 183 3.90 -12.29 -21.23
C SER A 183 3.84 -11.39 -20.00
N GLY A 184 3.75 -10.07 -20.18
CA GLY A 184 3.89 -9.05 -19.10
C GLY A 184 2.65 -8.20 -18.85
N ALA A 185 1.62 -8.31 -19.68
CA ALA A 185 0.40 -7.50 -19.59
C ALA A 185 -0.86 -8.35 -19.84
N LYS A 186 -2.01 -7.81 -19.43
CA LYS A 186 -3.29 -8.41 -19.83
C LYS A 186 -3.70 -7.83 -21.20
N VAL A 187 -3.52 -8.61 -22.27
CA VAL A 187 -3.95 -8.25 -23.62
C VAL A 187 -5.40 -8.67 -23.82
N ASN A 188 -6.28 -7.72 -24.15
CA ASN A 188 -7.70 -7.98 -24.41
C ASN A 188 -7.95 -8.29 -25.89
N SER A 189 -7.32 -7.52 -26.82
CA SER A 189 -7.39 -7.76 -28.26
C SER A 189 -6.13 -7.30 -28.99
N VAL A 190 -5.87 -7.89 -30.15
CA VAL A 190 -4.81 -7.49 -31.08
C VAL A 190 -5.41 -7.45 -32.48
N ASP A 191 -5.38 -6.29 -33.13
CA ASP A 191 -5.90 -6.07 -34.47
C ASP A 191 -4.81 -5.52 -35.39
N TYR A 192 -4.69 -6.11 -36.58
CA TYR A 192 -3.73 -5.67 -37.60
C TYR A 192 -4.42 -4.70 -38.55
N THR A 193 -4.09 -3.41 -38.47
CA THR A 193 -4.70 -2.33 -39.26
C THR A 193 -3.71 -1.75 -40.26
N PRO A 194 -4.14 -1.02 -41.30
CA PRO A 194 -3.20 -0.35 -42.20
C PRO A 194 -2.26 0.64 -41.52
N GLY A 195 -2.61 1.14 -40.31
CA GLY A 195 -1.81 2.07 -39.52
C GLY A 195 -0.79 1.42 -38.60
N GLY A 196 -0.89 0.08 -38.38
CA GLY A 196 -0.03 -0.66 -37.44
C GLY A 196 -0.79 -1.76 -36.71
N ILE A 197 -0.17 -2.27 -35.64
CA ILE A 197 -0.74 -3.29 -34.77
C ILE A 197 -1.45 -2.57 -33.64
N GLU A 198 -2.78 -2.60 -33.65
CA GLU A 198 -3.61 -2.01 -32.59
C GLU A 198 -3.83 -3.04 -31.48
N ILE A 199 -3.53 -2.68 -30.23
CA ILE A 199 -3.55 -3.58 -29.09
C ILE A 199 -4.33 -2.93 -27.96
N ASP A 200 -5.43 -3.53 -27.55
CA ASP A 200 -6.13 -3.21 -26.29
C ASP A 200 -5.51 -4.01 -25.18
N ALA A 201 -4.90 -3.34 -24.21
CA ALA A 201 -4.19 -4.00 -23.12
C ALA A 201 -4.23 -3.21 -21.81
N VAL A 202 -4.10 -3.95 -20.71
CA VAL A 202 -3.89 -3.39 -19.38
C VAL A 202 -2.42 -3.56 -19.01
N LEU A 203 -1.70 -2.45 -18.94
CA LEU A 203 -0.26 -2.37 -18.69
C LEU A 203 0.01 -2.01 -17.22
N ASP A 204 1.14 -2.45 -16.69
CA ASP A 204 1.72 -1.88 -15.49
C ASP A 204 2.46 -0.55 -15.80
N ASP A 205 2.86 0.19 -14.75
CA ASP A 205 3.56 1.47 -14.89
C ASP A 205 4.84 1.36 -15.72
N ILE A 206 5.57 0.23 -15.62
CA ILE A 206 6.84 0.04 -16.32
C ILE A 206 6.58 -0.10 -17.83
N LEU A 207 5.64 -0.97 -18.20
CA LEU A 207 5.26 -1.17 -19.61
C LEU A 207 4.57 0.07 -20.18
N TYR A 208 3.69 0.72 -19.40
CA TYR A 208 3.08 1.96 -19.79
C TYR A 208 4.11 3.07 -20.05
N GLY A 209 5.07 3.27 -19.14
CA GLY A 209 6.15 4.25 -19.32
C GLY A 209 7.00 3.98 -20.58
N ARG A 210 7.26 2.69 -20.90
CA ARG A 210 8.02 2.29 -22.09
C ARG A 210 7.27 2.46 -23.40
N LEU A 211 5.93 2.28 -23.38
CA LEU A 211 5.08 2.25 -24.57
C LEU A 211 4.18 3.49 -24.68
N ARG A 212 4.34 4.47 -23.80
CA ARG A 212 3.51 5.67 -23.73
C ARG A 212 3.39 6.44 -25.04
N GLU A 213 4.45 6.48 -25.82
CA GLU A 213 4.46 7.15 -27.13
C GLU A 213 3.55 6.48 -28.18
N TYR A 214 3.20 5.20 -27.97
CA TYR A 214 2.32 4.42 -28.83
C TYR A 214 0.88 4.36 -28.33
N VAL A 215 0.58 4.96 -27.17
CA VAL A 215 -0.77 5.02 -26.61
C VAL A 215 -1.61 5.97 -27.46
N THR A 216 -2.67 5.43 -28.05
CA THR A 216 -3.64 6.20 -28.85
C THR A 216 -4.88 6.59 -28.06
N LYS A 217 -5.20 5.78 -27.01
CA LYS A 217 -6.35 6.01 -26.13
C LYS A 217 -6.09 5.42 -24.74
N GLU A 218 -6.50 6.15 -23.71
CA GLU A 218 -6.66 5.63 -22.34
C GLU A 218 -8.16 5.37 -22.08
N ILE A 219 -8.48 4.24 -21.44
CA ILE A 219 -9.87 3.75 -21.23
C ILE A 219 -10.23 3.83 -19.75
#